data_290762bb51392795e241ab30ddec1083
#
_entry.id   290762bb51392795e241ab30ddec1083
#
_cell.length_a   1.000
_cell.length_b   1.000
_cell.length_c   1.000
_cell.angle_alpha   90.00
_cell.angle_beta   90.00
_cell.angle_gamma   90.00
#
_symmetry.space_group_name_H-M   'P 1'
#
loop_
_entity.id
_entity.type
_entity.pdbx_description
1 polymer ?
#
loop_
_entity_poly.entity_id
_entity_poly.type
_entity_poly.pdbx_seq_one_letter_code
_entity_poly.pdbx_strand_id
1 'polypeptide(L)'
;MFRKLRIKFIVTATAAIALILAFFLVLMNSIVYTQTEDNIQTVLSILSKNEGELPITDEIKESFTKKNIQEGIIYNFQYFSVREKGDDYAISLGNVQSLTEADVRDFIQKILKKKETYGTITRNGRYFTYQISQTASGKLLVFFEATNYIRERDTLFQVSIWLSLASLFLLALLFTLISGIVIRPFVKNYEKQRMFITNAGHELKTPLAIISANTELQELMEGETEWSISTKEQTERLNHLIGRLIRLARLEEQEDIKLVPQNISLIAEKVATDFAPLFKKEDKNFESLIEADIIEKVSQEEFYELLSILLDNARKYCDPAGTFRLTLKRKRTCITVSNDYKDGQPANIKRFFDRFYRAETSHNNQTTSGYGIGLSMAQHLVSLFRGKIFVTYKKQVITFTI
;
A
#
# COMPACT_ATOMS: atom_id res chain seq x y z
N MET A 1 -11.58 -12.30 -6.57
CA MET A 1 -10.29 -11.60 -6.86
C MET A 1 -10.51 -10.15 -7.32
N PHE A 2 -11.31 -9.89 -8.32
CA PHE A 2 -11.51 -8.57 -8.96
C PHE A 2 -12.19 -7.52 -8.07
N ARG A 3 -13.13 -7.91 -7.17
CA ARG A 3 -13.73 -6.99 -6.19
C ARG A 3 -12.67 -6.40 -5.24
N LYS A 4 -11.72 -7.23 -4.80
CA LYS A 4 -10.60 -6.77 -3.94
C LYS A 4 -9.65 -5.82 -4.70
N LEU A 5 -9.38 -6.10 -5.99
CA LEU A 5 -8.56 -5.22 -6.83
C LEU A 5 -9.23 -3.87 -7.05
N ARG A 6 -10.55 -3.86 -7.32
CA ARG A 6 -11.34 -2.64 -7.45
C ARG A 6 -11.30 -1.78 -6.19
N ILE A 7 -11.50 -2.39 -5.02
CA ILE A 7 -11.46 -1.68 -3.74
C ILE A 7 -10.04 -1.12 -3.49
N LYS A 8 -9.00 -1.91 -3.72
CA LYS A 8 -7.61 -1.43 -3.58
C LYS A 8 -7.33 -0.25 -4.49
N PHE A 9 -7.75 -0.31 -5.76
CA PHE A 9 -7.57 0.80 -6.70
C PHE A 9 -8.26 2.07 -6.21
N ILE A 10 -9.55 1.99 -5.81
CA ILE A 10 -10.30 3.14 -5.31
C ILE A 10 -9.62 3.73 -4.07
N VAL A 11 -9.27 2.89 -3.09
CA VAL A 11 -8.65 3.34 -1.83
C VAL A 11 -7.29 3.99 -2.08
N THR A 12 -6.42 3.38 -2.88
CA THR A 12 -5.10 3.95 -3.16
C THR A 12 -5.17 5.26 -3.94
N ALA A 13 -6.04 5.34 -4.95
CA ALA A 13 -6.24 6.56 -5.73
C ALA A 13 -6.83 7.70 -4.86
N THR A 14 -7.85 7.39 -4.06
CA THR A 14 -8.46 8.38 -3.14
C THR A 14 -7.47 8.84 -2.08
N ALA A 15 -6.67 7.93 -1.50
CA ALA A 15 -5.65 8.28 -0.51
C ALA A 15 -4.54 9.16 -1.10
N ALA A 16 -4.08 8.90 -2.31
CA ALA A 16 -3.09 9.73 -2.99
C ALA A 16 -3.60 11.16 -3.20
N ILE A 17 -4.85 11.31 -3.66
CA ILE A 17 -5.45 12.63 -3.85
C ILE A 17 -5.68 13.34 -2.50
N ALA A 18 -6.11 12.61 -1.46
CA ALA A 18 -6.27 13.18 -0.13
C ALA A 18 -4.96 13.79 0.40
N LEU A 19 -3.82 13.13 0.18
CA LEU A 19 -2.51 13.64 0.55
C LEU A 19 -2.14 14.92 -0.23
N ILE A 20 -2.42 14.95 -1.53
CA ILE A 20 -2.17 16.14 -2.37
C ILE A 20 -3.04 17.32 -1.91
N LEU A 21 -4.34 17.09 -1.70
CA LEU A 21 -5.26 18.13 -1.21
C LEU A 21 -4.85 18.64 0.17
N ALA A 22 -4.46 17.74 1.09
CA ALA A 22 -3.96 18.14 2.41
C ALA A 22 -2.70 18.99 2.32
N PHE A 23 -1.76 18.67 1.44
CA PHE A 23 -0.56 19.46 1.21
C PHE A 23 -0.90 20.87 0.72
N PHE A 24 -1.76 20.99 -0.31
CA PHE A 24 -2.17 22.28 -0.83
C PHE A 24 -2.98 23.09 0.19
N LEU A 25 -3.83 22.44 0.98
CA LEU A 25 -4.59 23.09 2.03
C LEU A 25 -3.67 23.71 3.09
N VAL A 26 -2.67 22.96 3.56
CA VAL A 26 -1.68 23.48 4.51
C VAL A 26 -0.87 24.61 3.90
N LEU A 27 -0.39 24.45 2.67
CA LEU A 27 0.40 25.46 1.98
C LEU A 27 -0.37 26.78 1.81
N MET A 28 -1.58 26.71 1.23
CA MET A 28 -2.43 27.90 1.02
C MET A 28 -2.75 28.62 2.32
N ASN A 29 -3.19 27.85 3.34
CA ASN A 29 -3.53 28.47 4.62
C ASN A 29 -2.30 29.05 5.35
N SER A 30 -1.13 28.45 5.19
CA SER A 30 0.13 29.02 5.72
C SER A 30 0.48 30.34 5.05
N ILE A 31 0.31 30.43 3.73
CA ILE A 31 0.54 31.70 2.98
C ILE A 31 -0.43 32.77 3.45
N VAL A 32 -1.73 32.47 3.51
CA VAL A 32 -2.75 33.42 3.97
C VAL A 32 -2.49 33.87 5.41
N TYR A 33 -2.13 32.93 6.29
CA TYR A 33 -1.79 33.26 7.68
C TYR A 33 -0.60 34.21 7.76
N THR A 34 0.50 33.91 7.08
CA THR A 34 1.70 34.72 7.08
C THR A 34 1.43 36.13 6.50
N GLN A 35 0.68 36.20 5.40
CA GLN A 35 0.32 37.48 4.77
C GLN A 35 -0.57 38.33 5.68
N THR A 36 -1.55 37.72 6.35
CA THR A 36 -2.41 38.41 7.33
C THR A 36 -1.59 39.00 8.48
N GLU A 37 -0.70 38.18 9.02
CA GLU A 37 0.19 38.58 10.12
C GLU A 37 1.12 39.71 9.71
N ASP A 38 1.73 39.61 8.54
CA ASP A 38 2.59 40.65 7.96
C ASP A 38 1.86 41.98 7.76
N ASN A 39 0.61 41.94 7.32
CA ASN A 39 -0.21 43.15 7.14
C ASN A 39 -0.51 43.81 8.48
N ILE A 40 -0.91 43.03 9.49
CA ILE A 40 -1.18 43.55 10.84
C ILE A 40 0.08 44.13 11.46
N GLN A 41 1.21 43.45 11.37
CA GLN A 41 2.49 43.93 11.90
C GLN A 41 2.96 45.19 11.19
N THR A 42 2.71 45.33 9.89
CA THR A 42 3.03 46.52 9.13
C THR A 42 2.29 47.76 9.71
N VAL A 43 0.97 47.61 9.94
CA VAL A 43 0.17 48.70 10.55
C VAL A 43 0.68 49.03 11.93
N LEU A 44 0.90 48.06 12.81
CA LEU A 44 1.39 48.25 14.17
C LEU A 44 2.79 48.89 14.20
N SER A 45 3.67 48.50 13.29
CA SER A 45 5.01 49.05 13.19
C SER A 45 5.00 50.54 12.79
N ILE A 46 4.10 50.92 11.86
CA ILE A 46 3.92 52.33 11.47
C ILE A 46 3.35 53.13 12.62
N LEU A 47 2.32 52.65 13.32
CA LEU A 47 1.76 53.26 14.50
C LEU A 47 2.82 53.43 15.60
N SER A 48 3.62 52.41 15.83
CA SER A 48 4.68 52.44 16.85
C SER A 48 5.77 53.48 16.55
N LYS A 49 6.18 53.59 15.26
CA LYS A 49 7.20 54.58 14.82
C LYS A 49 6.69 56.00 14.85
N ASN A 50 5.38 56.21 14.66
CA ASN A 50 4.76 57.54 14.63
C ASN A 50 4.01 57.87 15.93
N GLU A 51 4.53 57.39 17.07
CA GLU A 51 4.02 57.68 18.42
C GLU A 51 2.54 57.40 18.64
N GLY A 52 1.98 56.42 17.93
CA GLY A 52 0.59 55.95 18.04
C GLY A 52 -0.37 56.61 17.03
N GLU A 53 0.15 57.41 16.11
CA GLU A 53 -0.63 58.01 15.02
C GLU A 53 -0.33 57.33 13.68
N LEU A 54 -1.29 57.40 12.74
CA LEU A 54 -1.13 56.89 11.37
C LEU A 54 -1.11 58.12 10.40
N PRO A 55 0.04 58.72 10.15
CA PRO A 55 0.12 59.82 9.20
C PRO A 55 -0.02 59.28 7.78
N ILE A 56 -0.93 59.84 7.01
CA ILE A 56 -1.20 59.43 5.62
C ILE A 56 -0.25 60.21 4.69
N THR A 57 1.02 59.84 4.68
CA THR A 57 2.04 60.38 3.77
C THR A 57 2.20 59.49 2.56
N ASP A 58 2.74 60.00 1.45
CA ASP A 58 2.94 59.22 0.22
C ASP A 58 3.89 58.01 0.44
N GLU A 59 4.89 58.16 1.33
CA GLU A 59 5.82 57.11 1.72
C GLU A 59 5.08 55.95 2.43
N ILE A 60 4.15 56.29 3.32
CA ILE A 60 3.34 55.26 4.03
C ILE A 60 2.35 54.59 3.09
N LYS A 61 1.73 55.34 2.18
CA LYS A 61 0.86 54.79 1.14
C LYS A 61 1.62 53.77 0.24
N GLU A 62 2.84 54.12 -0.17
CA GLU A 62 3.69 53.22 -0.95
C GLU A 62 4.04 51.93 -0.17
N SER A 63 4.31 52.06 1.13
CA SER A 63 4.56 50.94 2.03
C SER A 63 3.38 49.96 2.11
N PHE A 64 2.16 50.50 2.19
CA PHE A 64 0.93 49.69 2.17
C PHE A 64 0.66 49.05 0.80
N THR A 65 0.87 49.80 -0.28
CA THR A 65 0.71 49.31 -1.65
C THR A 65 1.66 48.12 -1.94
N LYS A 66 2.92 48.19 -1.48
CA LYS A 66 3.88 47.07 -1.56
C LYS A 66 3.41 45.80 -0.83
N LYS A 67 2.52 45.93 0.14
CA LYS A 67 1.91 44.84 0.91
C LYS A 67 0.49 44.46 0.40
N ASN A 68 0.09 44.97 -0.78
CA ASN A 68 -1.25 44.78 -1.35
C ASN A 68 -2.40 45.31 -0.47
N ILE A 69 -2.14 46.26 0.42
CA ILE A 69 -3.18 46.95 1.20
C ILE A 69 -3.70 48.10 0.35
N GLN A 70 -4.98 48.09 0.01
CA GLN A 70 -5.60 49.13 -0.81
C GLN A 70 -5.62 50.47 -0.06
N GLU A 71 -5.27 51.54 -0.75
CA GLU A 71 -5.20 52.90 -0.19
C GLU A 71 -6.50 53.34 0.48
N GLY A 72 -7.66 53.00 -0.12
CA GLY A 72 -8.97 53.33 0.44
C GLY A 72 -9.29 52.69 1.79
N ILE A 73 -8.66 51.55 2.12
CA ILE A 73 -8.88 50.83 3.38
C ILE A 73 -8.14 51.53 4.55
N ILE A 74 -7.00 52.21 4.27
CA ILE A 74 -6.17 52.84 5.28
C ILE A 74 -6.95 53.90 6.07
N TYR A 75 -7.85 54.66 5.41
CA TYR A 75 -8.68 55.68 6.03
C TYR A 75 -9.72 55.10 7.01
N ASN A 76 -10.04 53.83 6.89
CA ASN A 76 -11.00 53.12 7.74
C ASN A 76 -10.35 52.33 8.87
N PHE A 77 -9.00 52.38 9.00
CA PHE A 77 -8.33 51.68 10.08
C PHE A 77 -8.72 52.27 11.44
N GLN A 78 -9.14 51.38 12.32
CA GLN A 78 -9.44 51.69 13.70
C GLN A 78 -8.24 51.30 14.56
N TYR A 79 -7.66 52.29 15.20
CA TYR A 79 -6.50 52.13 16.07
C TYR A 79 -6.57 53.09 17.25
N PHE A 80 -5.87 52.76 18.32
CA PHE A 80 -5.71 53.58 19.47
C PHE A 80 -4.33 53.35 20.12
N SER A 81 -3.90 54.31 20.93
CA SER A 81 -2.63 54.20 21.61
C SER A 81 -2.75 54.51 23.09
N VAL A 82 -1.83 53.93 23.86
CA VAL A 82 -1.73 54.12 25.31
C VAL A 82 -0.28 54.39 25.62
N ARG A 83 -0.02 55.51 26.34
CA ARG A 83 1.31 55.92 26.74
C ARG A 83 1.42 55.87 28.27
N GLU A 84 2.47 55.25 28.77
CA GLU A 84 2.80 55.26 30.20
C GLU A 84 3.25 56.65 30.64
N LYS A 85 2.61 57.17 31.66
CA LYS A 85 2.95 58.53 32.23
C LYS A 85 3.06 58.44 33.76
N GLY A 86 4.25 58.11 34.24
CA GLY A 86 4.45 57.84 35.68
C GLY A 86 3.67 56.58 36.11
N ASP A 87 2.81 56.68 37.08
CA ASP A 87 1.99 55.66 37.62
C ASP A 87 0.61 55.46 36.89
N ASP A 88 0.29 56.33 35.90
CA ASP A 88 -0.96 56.30 35.14
C ASP A 88 -0.71 56.13 33.62
N TYR A 89 -1.78 55.98 32.86
CA TYR A 89 -1.77 55.76 31.40
C TYR A 89 -2.54 56.92 30.71
N ALA A 90 -1.88 57.56 29.79
CA ALA A 90 -2.54 58.48 28.86
C ALA A 90 -3.12 57.70 27.71
N ILE A 91 -4.45 57.63 27.62
CA ILE A 91 -5.19 56.89 26.62
C ILE A 91 -5.63 57.81 25.49
N SER A 92 -5.26 57.50 24.26
CA SER A 92 -5.75 58.16 23.06
C SER A 92 -6.59 57.16 22.25
N LEU A 93 -7.90 57.31 22.31
CA LEU A 93 -8.84 56.36 21.64
C LEU A 93 -8.83 56.48 20.11
N GLY A 94 -8.16 57.49 19.54
CA GLY A 94 -8.11 57.71 18.10
C GLY A 94 -9.51 57.78 17.48
N ASN A 95 -9.75 56.95 16.49
CA ASN A 95 -11.04 56.84 15.79
C ASN A 95 -11.88 55.60 16.19
N VAL A 96 -11.50 54.90 17.28
CA VAL A 96 -12.21 53.72 17.76
C VAL A 96 -13.42 54.11 18.60
N GLN A 97 -14.63 54.00 18.02
CA GLN A 97 -15.88 54.32 18.69
C GLN A 97 -16.46 53.16 19.54
N SER A 98 -15.90 51.96 19.40
CA SER A 98 -16.43 50.75 20.00
C SER A 98 -15.89 50.41 21.40
N LEU A 99 -14.96 51.21 21.90
CA LEU A 99 -14.31 51.00 23.21
C LEU A 99 -14.48 52.23 24.11
N THR A 100 -14.58 51.95 25.41
CA THR A 100 -14.52 52.97 26.45
C THR A 100 -13.12 52.97 27.08
N GLU A 101 -12.75 54.05 27.77
CA GLU A 101 -11.49 54.08 28.53
C GLU A 101 -11.39 52.96 29.57
N ALA A 102 -12.54 52.53 30.16
CA ALA A 102 -12.60 51.43 31.10
C ALA A 102 -12.20 50.08 30.42
N ASP A 103 -12.64 49.85 29.16
CA ASP A 103 -12.24 48.68 28.39
C ASP A 103 -10.74 48.65 28.10
N VAL A 104 -10.18 49.80 27.77
CA VAL A 104 -8.73 49.94 27.51
C VAL A 104 -7.92 49.68 28.77
N ARG A 105 -8.34 50.18 29.94
CA ARG A 105 -7.69 49.91 31.23
C ARG A 105 -7.73 48.39 31.56
N ASP A 106 -8.82 47.67 31.26
CA ASP A 106 -8.90 46.19 31.40
C ASP A 106 -7.91 45.51 30.43
N PHE A 107 -7.74 45.99 29.20
CA PHE A 107 -6.74 45.50 28.27
C PHE A 107 -5.32 45.62 28.80
N ILE A 108 -4.96 46.83 29.31
CA ILE A 108 -3.64 47.09 29.87
C ILE A 108 -3.35 46.11 31.01
N GLN A 109 -4.29 45.93 31.95
CA GLN A 109 -4.10 45.00 33.06
C GLN A 109 -3.87 43.58 32.59
N LYS A 110 -4.59 43.10 31.55
CA LYS A 110 -4.42 41.78 30.98
C LYS A 110 -3.08 41.58 30.28
N ILE A 111 -2.63 42.60 29.54
CA ILE A 111 -1.36 42.60 28.80
C ILE A 111 -0.17 42.57 29.75
N LEU A 112 -0.19 43.44 30.78
CA LEU A 112 0.89 43.52 31.75
C LEU A 112 1.09 42.22 32.54
N LYS A 113 0.01 41.44 32.76
CA LYS A 113 0.10 40.11 33.38
C LYS A 113 0.78 39.07 32.46
N LYS A 114 0.62 39.19 31.15
CA LYS A 114 1.18 38.23 30.18
C LYS A 114 2.66 38.42 29.87
N LYS A 115 3.21 39.63 30.12
CA LYS A 115 4.61 40.00 29.77
C LYS A 115 4.97 39.82 28.28
N GLU A 116 3.97 39.76 27.39
CA GLU A 116 4.16 39.66 25.95
C GLU A 116 4.20 41.04 25.33
N THR A 117 5.14 41.28 24.41
CA THR A 117 5.28 42.58 23.71
C THR A 117 4.39 42.71 22.48
N TYR A 118 3.80 41.61 22.04
CA TYR A 118 2.89 41.49 20.90
C TYR A 118 1.80 40.49 21.22
N GLY A 119 0.58 40.71 20.75
CA GLY A 119 -0.52 39.75 20.92
C GLY A 119 -1.86 40.29 20.48
N THR A 120 -2.91 39.50 20.64
CA THR A 120 -4.29 39.87 20.29
C THR A 120 -5.21 39.70 21.49
N ILE A 121 -6.10 40.68 21.68
CA ILE A 121 -7.17 40.66 22.68
C ILE A 121 -8.51 40.72 21.96
N THR A 122 -9.46 39.94 22.45
CA THR A 122 -10.82 39.91 21.90
C THR A 122 -11.79 40.60 22.86
N ARG A 123 -12.60 41.53 22.33
CA ARG A 123 -13.68 42.17 23.08
C ARG A 123 -14.93 42.31 22.20
N ASN A 124 -16.07 41.86 22.67
CA ASN A 124 -17.35 41.95 21.95
C ASN A 124 -17.30 41.42 20.51
N GLY A 125 -16.55 40.30 20.27
CA GLY A 125 -16.36 39.72 18.95
C GLY A 125 -15.45 40.48 17.99
N ARG A 126 -14.72 41.51 18.50
CA ARG A 126 -13.69 42.24 17.76
C ARG A 126 -12.30 41.85 18.25
N TYR A 127 -11.33 41.84 17.35
CA TYR A 127 -9.94 41.47 17.60
C TYR A 127 -9.07 42.71 17.57
N PHE A 128 -8.41 42.98 18.70
CA PHE A 128 -7.46 44.10 18.86
C PHE A 128 -6.06 43.51 19.00
N THR A 129 -5.22 43.70 17.99
CA THR A 129 -3.83 43.26 18.03
C THR A 129 -3.00 44.43 18.56
N TYR A 130 -2.10 44.15 19.49
CA TYR A 130 -1.28 45.18 20.15
C TYR A 130 0.20 44.92 19.97
N GLN A 131 0.97 46.00 20.03
CA GLN A 131 2.43 45.98 20.11
C GLN A 131 2.89 46.97 21.19
N ILE A 132 3.84 46.53 21.99
CA ILE A 132 4.49 47.35 23.01
C ILE A 132 5.86 47.76 22.49
N SER A 133 6.14 49.06 22.50
CA SER A 133 7.42 49.64 22.10
C SER A 133 7.94 50.60 23.16
N GLN A 134 9.26 50.72 23.25
CA GLN A 134 9.93 51.72 24.07
C GLN A 134 10.21 52.93 23.19
N THR A 135 9.68 54.10 23.56
CA THR A 135 9.91 55.36 22.86
C THR A 135 10.72 56.31 23.74
N ALA A 136 11.18 57.45 23.19
CA ALA A 136 11.90 58.45 23.96
C ALA A 136 11.06 59.09 25.11
N SER A 137 9.71 58.99 24.97
CA SER A 137 8.74 59.50 25.91
C SER A 137 8.16 58.43 26.87
N GLY A 138 8.73 57.24 26.92
CA GLY A 138 8.28 56.12 27.78
C GLY A 138 7.73 54.94 26.99
N LYS A 139 7.02 54.04 27.69
CA LYS A 139 6.39 52.87 27.09
C LYS A 139 5.14 53.28 26.30
N LEU A 140 5.10 52.84 25.02
CA LEU A 140 3.97 53.08 24.14
C LEU A 140 3.34 51.71 23.78
N LEU A 141 2.04 51.57 23.99
CA LEU A 141 1.22 50.47 23.54
C LEU A 141 0.36 50.96 22.38
N VAL A 142 0.50 50.35 21.23
CA VAL A 142 -0.34 50.64 20.06
C VAL A 142 -1.28 49.48 19.81
N PHE A 143 -2.50 49.80 19.46
CA PHE A 143 -3.56 48.82 19.20
C PHE A 143 -4.16 49.06 17.83
N PHE A 144 -4.38 47.98 17.10
CA PHE A 144 -5.02 47.96 15.80
C PHE A 144 -6.20 47.01 15.80
N GLU A 145 -7.38 47.45 15.36
CA GLU A 145 -8.55 46.56 15.19
C GLU A 145 -8.38 45.68 13.94
N ALA A 146 -7.87 44.48 14.13
CA ALA A 146 -7.57 43.51 13.07
C ALA A 146 -8.75 42.58 12.75
N THR A 147 -9.98 42.92 13.17
CA THR A 147 -11.17 42.07 13.08
C THR A 147 -11.41 41.58 11.64
N ASN A 148 -11.34 42.49 10.66
CA ASN A 148 -11.59 42.12 9.27
C ASN A 148 -10.52 41.17 8.72
N TYR A 149 -9.25 41.43 9.03
CA TYR A 149 -8.14 40.58 8.60
C TYR A 149 -8.23 39.15 9.18
N ILE A 150 -8.51 39.06 10.47
CA ILE A 150 -8.63 37.78 11.16
C ILE A 150 -9.87 37.01 10.69
N ARG A 151 -11.01 37.67 10.55
CA ARG A 151 -12.24 37.05 10.06
C ARG A 151 -12.10 36.57 8.61
N GLU A 152 -11.50 37.37 7.74
CA GLU A 152 -11.24 36.97 6.35
C GLU A 152 -10.36 35.74 6.28
N ARG A 153 -9.25 35.70 7.01
CA ARG A 153 -8.39 34.54 7.16
C ARG A 153 -9.17 33.30 7.62
N ASP A 154 -9.95 33.43 8.68
CA ASP A 154 -10.71 32.33 9.26
C ASP A 154 -11.83 31.85 8.31
N THR A 155 -12.45 32.76 7.57
CA THR A 155 -13.42 32.43 6.53
C THR A 155 -12.77 31.68 5.38
N LEU A 156 -11.63 32.14 4.87
CA LEU A 156 -10.86 31.46 3.82
C LEU A 156 -10.42 30.06 4.28
N PHE A 157 -10.01 29.93 5.53
CA PHE A 157 -9.68 28.64 6.12
C PHE A 157 -10.88 27.67 6.12
N GLN A 158 -12.04 28.11 6.57
CA GLN A 158 -13.26 27.31 6.57
C GLN A 158 -13.69 26.92 5.15
N VAL A 159 -13.70 27.87 4.23
CA VAL A 159 -14.06 27.63 2.82
C VAL A 159 -13.09 26.63 2.18
N SER A 160 -11.79 26.76 2.42
CA SER A 160 -10.78 25.85 1.88
C SER A 160 -10.95 24.43 2.39
N ILE A 161 -11.33 24.24 3.66
CA ILE A 161 -11.64 22.90 4.21
C ILE A 161 -12.88 22.30 3.55
N TRP A 162 -13.98 23.05 3.49
CA TRP A 162 -15.22 22.55 2.89
C TRP A 162 -15.07 22.21 1.41
N LEU A 163 -14.33 23.05 0.67
CA LEU A 163 -14.02 22.81 -0.74
C LEU A 163 -13.17 21.57 -0.93
N SER A 164 -12.16 21.37 -0.06
CA SER A 164 -11.31 20.17 -0.10
C SER A 164 -12.08 18.90 0.21
N LEU A 165 -12.98 18.92 1.20
CA LEU A 165 -13.84 17.79 1.54
C LEU A 165 -14.84 17.47 0.40
N ALA A 166 -15.46 18.49 -0.18
CA ALA A 166 -16.37 18.33 -1.30
C ALA A 166 -15.66 17.74 -2.54
N SER A 167 -14.45 18.24 -2.84
CA SER A 167 -13.62 17.75 -3.93
C SER A 167 -13.21 16.29 -3.72
N LEU A 168 -12.79 15.94 -2.49
CA LEU A 168 -12.43 14.56 -2.16
C LEU A 168 -13.61 13.61 -2.30
N PHE A 169 -14.80 14.01 -1.84
CA PHE A 169 -16.02 13.22 -1.98
C PHE A 169 -16.40 13.02 -3.46
N LEU A 170 -16.36 14.08 -4.26
CA LEU A 170 -16.68 14.02 -5.68
C LEU A 170 -15.72 13.10 -6.44
N LEU A 171 -14.41 13.19 -6.15
CA LEU A 171 -13.39 12.36 -6.78
C LEU A 171 -13.52 10.89 -6.35
N ALA A 172 -13.80 10.61 -5.08
CA ALA A 172 -14.06 9.24 -4.61
C ALA A 172 -15.30 8.63 -5.30
N LEU A 173 -16.36 9.42 -5.49
CA LEU A 173 -17.53 9.00 -6.24
C LEU A 173 -17.17 8.71 -7.71
N LEU A 174 -16.43 9.60 -8.36
CA LEU A 174 -15.98 9.45 -9.75
C LEU A 174 -15.13 8.18 -9.92
N PHE A 175 -14.16 7.92 -9.04
CA PHE A 175 -13.37 6.68 -9.07
C PHE A 175 -14.22 5.44 -8.89
N THR A 176 -15.24 5.51 -8.03
CA THR A 176 -16.15 4.39 -7.82
C THR A 176 -16.94 4.08 -9.09
N LEU A 177 -17.41 5.09 -9.81
CA LEU A 177 -18.14 4.94 -11.08
C LEU A 177 -17.22 4.43 -12.21
N ILE A 178 -16.03 5.02 -12.36
CA ILE A 178 -15.11 4.70 -13.46
C ILE A 178 -14.36 3.38 -13.23
N SER A 179 -14.11 2.98 -11.98
CA SER A 179 -13.32 1.78 -11.65
C SER A 179 -13.82 0.50 -12.33
N GLY A 180 -15.15 0.39 -12.53
CA GLY A 180 -15.73 -0.73 -13.25
C GLY A 180 -15.35 -0.78 -14.72
N ILE A 181 -15.29 0.38 -15.37
CA ILE A 181 -14.95 0.51 -16.80
C ILE A 181 -13.46 0.19 -17.01
N VAL A 182 -12.61 0.74 -16.15
CA VAL A 182 -11.15 0.55 -16.24
C VAL A 182 -10.72 -0.90 -15.99
N ILE A 183 -11.35 -1.56 -15.02
CA ILE A 183 -10.94 -2.93 -14.61
C ILE A 183 -11.55 -4.01 -15.52
N ARG A 184 -12.70 -3.78 -16.12
CA ARG A 184 -13.41 -4.75 -16.97
C ARG A 184 -12.55 -5.35 -18.12
N PRO A 185 -11.75 -4.57 -18.88
CA PRO A 185 -10.88 -5.12 -19.92
C PRO A 185 -9.82 -6.08 -19.37
N PHE A 186 -9.25 -5.79 -18.21
CA PHE A 186 -8.25 -6.67 -17.58
C PHE A 186 -8.88 -8.00 -17.15
N VAL A 187 -10.09 -7.96 -16.60
CA VAL A 187 -10.85 -9.18 -16.25
C VAL A 187 -11.10 -10.01 -17.50
N LYS A 188 -11.65 -9.40 -18.57
CA LYS A 188 -11.95 -10.10 -19.83
C LYS A 188 -10.71 -10.69 -20.50
N ASN A 189 -9.57 -9.98 -20.47
CA ASN A 189 -8.34 -10.50 -21.04
C ASN A 189 -7.81 -11.69 -20.23
N TYR A 190 -7.88 -11.62 -18.91
CA TYR A 190 -7.49 -12.73 -18.04
C TYR A 190 -8.38 -13.96 -18.27
N GLU A 191 -9.71 -13.79 -18.35
CA GLU A 191 -10.65 -14.87 -18.65
C GLU A 191 -10.41 -15.49 -20.04
N LYS A 192 -10.17 -14.65 -21.07
CA LYS A 192 -9.83 -15.13 -22.43
C LYS A 192 -8.53 -15.92 -22.45
N GLN A 193 -7.50 -15.47 -21.76
CA GLN A 193 -6.22 -16.17 -21.68
C GLN A 193 -6.39 -17.55 -21.02
N ARG A 194 -7.21 -17.63 -19.98
CA ARG A 194 -7.52 -18.90 -19.30
C ARG A 194 -8.27 -19.87 -20.21
N MET A 195 -9.38 -19.39 -20.81
CA MET A 195 -10.14 -20.23 -21.76
C MET A 195 -9.27 -20.71 -22.91
N PHE A 196 -8.36 -19.87 -23.41
CA PHE A 196 -7.42 -20.27 -24.45
C PHE A 196 -6.54 -21.45 -24.00
N ILE A 197 -5.98 -21.40 -22.79
CA ILE A 197 -5.15 -22.49 -22.25
C ILE A 197 -5.97 -23.78 -22.11
N THR A 198 -7.19 -23.69 -21.56
CA THR A 198 -8.05 -24.84 -21.37
C THR A 198 -8.45 -25.49 -22.72
N ASN A 199 -8.89 -24.68 -23.68
CA ASN A 199 -9.31 -25.16 -25.00
C ASN A 199 -8.13 -25.73 -25.81
N ALA A 200 -6.99 -24.99 -25.84
CA ALA A 200 -5.79 -25.44 -26.50
C ALA A 200 -5.31 -26.79 -25.90
N GLY A 201 -5.41 -26.95 -24.58
CA GLY A 201 -5.07 -28.20 -23.93
C GLY A 201 -5.96 -29.37 -24.34
N HIS A 202 -7.26 -29.15 -24.50
CA HIS A 202 -8.18 -30.18 -25.02
C HIS A 202 -7.90 -30.53 -26.48
N GLU A 203 -7.68 -29.52 -27.33
CA GLU A 203 -7.37 -29.66 -28.74
C GLU A 203 -6.01 -30.34 -29.00
N LEU A 204 -5.05 -30.20 -28.07
CA LEU A 204 -3.74 -30.87 -28.16
C LEU A 204 -3.78 -32.35 -27.68
N LYS A 205 -4.69 -32.72 -26.79
CA LYS A 205 -4.81 -34.10 -26.32
C LYS A 205 -5.18 -35.10 -27.43
N THR A 206 -6.06 -34.70 -28.33
CA THR A 206 -6.55 -35.54 -29.40
C THR A 206 -5.43 -35.95 -30.38
N PRO A 207 -4.64 -35.03 -30.97
CA PRO A 207 -3.55 -35.43 -31.86
C PRO A 207 -2.45 -36.22 -31.14
N LEU A 208 -2.19 -35.92 -29.85
CA LEU A 208 -1.23 -36.72 -29.08
C LEU A 208 -1.71 -38.15 -28.83
N ALA A 209 -3.00 -38.37 -28.58
CA ALA A 209 -3.57 -39.68 -28.46
C ALA A 209 -3.47 -40.49 -29.79
N ILE A 210 -3.65 -39.82 -30.94
CA ILE A 210 -3.47 -40.41 -32.26
C ILE A 210 -2.01 -40.81 -32.51
N ILE A 211 -1.06 -39.92 -32.16
CA ILE A 211 0.38 -40.20 -32.28
C ILE A 211 0.75 -41.40 -31.40
N SER A 212 0.27 -41.45 -30.14
CA SER A 212 0.52 -42.58 -29.23
C SER A 212 -0.02 -43.88 -29.79
N ALA A 213 -1.28 -43.87 -30.28
CA ALA A 213 -1.90 -45.06 -30.86
C ALA A 213 -1.17 -45.53 -32.14
N ASN A 214 -0.75 -44.63 -33.01
CA ASN A 214 0.01 -44.98 -34.21
C ASN A 214 1.39 -45.55 -33.87
N THR A 215 2.08 -44.99 -32.87
CA THR A 215 3.36 -45.53 -32.40
C THR A 215 3.20 -46.93 -31.80
N GLU A 216 2.14 -47.14 -30.99
CA GLU A 216 1.83 -48.47 -30.44
C GLU A 216 1.50 -49.51 -31.54
N LEU A 217 0.76 -49.10 -32.58
CA LEU A 217 0.46 -49.98 -33.75
C LEU A 217 1.75 -50.30 -34.53
N GLN A 218 2.63 -49.33 -34.70
CA GLN A 218 3.91 -49.55 -35.37
C GLN A 218 4.79 -50.52 -34.57
N GLU A 219 4.86 -50.38 -33.24
CA GLU A 219 5.58 -51.32 -32.36
C GLU A 219 5.02 -52.75 -32.44
N LEU A 220 3.71 -52.87 -32.56
CA LEU A 220 3.06 -54.20 -32.72
C LEU A 220 3.36 -54.86 -34.07
N MET A 221 3.54 -54.06 -35.14
CA MET A 221 3.78 -54.58 -36.50
C MET A 221 5.25 -54.84 -36.78
N GLU A 222 6.15 -53.95 -36.32
CA GLU A 222 7.56 -53.93 -36.70
C GLU A 222 8.52 -54.20 -35.53
N GLY A 223 7.98 -54.28 -34.29
CA GLY A 223 8.75 -54.35 -33.04
C GLY A 223 9.14 -52.99 -32.50
N GLU A 224 9.61 -52.96 -31.26
CA GLU A 224 10.10 -51.76 -30.62
C GLU A 224 11.42 -51.26 -31.27
N THR A 225 11.46 -50.00 -31.65
CA THR A 225 12.65 -49.29 -32.16
C THR A 225 13.04 -48.17 -31.25
N GLU A 226 14.31 -47.71 -31.30
CA GLU A 226 14.74 -46.50 -30.56
C GLU A 226 13.86 -45.27 -30.87
N TRP A 227 13.39 -45.16 -32.11
CA TRP A 227 12.52 -44.06 -32.54
C TRP A 227 11.12 -44.16 -31.96
N SER A 228 10.53 -45.36 -31.92
CA SER A 228 9.19 -45.56 -31.35
C SER A 228 9.21 -45.33 -29.85
N ILE A 229 10.22 -45.81 -29.14
CA ILE A 229 10.41 -45.59 -27.70
C ILE A 229 10.55 -44.10 -27.42
N SER A 230 11.42 -43.40 -28.19
CA SER A 230 11.61 -41.95 -28.03
C SER A 230 10.31 -41.18 -28.29
N THR A 231 9.56 -41.51 -29.34
CA THR A 231 8.29 -40.86 -29.68
C THR A 231 7.25 -41.05 -28.58
N LYS A 232 7.15 -42.26 -28.03
CA LYS A 232 6.25 -42.60 -26.93
C LYS A 232 6.59 -41.76 -25.67
N GLU A 233 7.86 -41.73 -25.30
CA GLU A 233 8.31 -40.92 -24.17
C GLU A 233 8.00 -39.41 -24.35
N GLN A 234 8.23 -38.84 -25.54
CA GLN A 234 7.91 -37.44 -25.81
C GLN A 234 6.40 -37.19 -25.80
N THR A 235 5.59 -38.12 -26.34
CA THR A 235 4.14 -38.00 -26.32
C THR A 235 3.58 -38.07 -24.90
N GLU A 236 4.08 -38.97 -24.06
CA GLU A 236 3.73 -39.04 -22.64
C GLU A 236 4.14 -37.75 -21.90
N ARG A 237 5.33 -37.24 -22.16
CA ARG A 237 5.79 -35.97 -21.59
C ARG A 237 4.86 -34.81 -21.96
N LEU A 238 4.46 -34.71 -23.22
CA LEU A 238 3.53 -33.66 -23.67
C LEU A 238 2.14 -33.80 -23.04
N ASN A 239 1.62 -35.05 -22.93
CA ASN A 239 0.35 -35.30 -22.25
C ASN A 239 0.38 -34.88 -20.78
N HIS A 240 1.47 -35.15 -20.06
CA HIS A 240 1.65 -34.70 -18.68
C HIS A 240 1.73 -33.18 -18.56
N LEU A 241 2.43 -32.51 -19.49
CA LEU A 241 2.52 -31.04 -19.51
C LEU A 241 1.14 -30.42 -19.72
N ILE A 242 0.42 -30.86 -20.74
CA ILE A 242 -0.93 -30.36 -21.06
C ILE A 242 -1.88 -30.59 -19.89
N GLY A 243 -1.84 -31.79 -19.28
CA GLY A 243 -2.65 -32.14 -18.11
C GLY A 243 -2.42 -31.14 -16.95
N ARG A 244 -1.15 -30.84 -16.65
CA ARG A 244 -0.79 -29.87 -15.60
C ARG A 244 -1.23 -28.42 -15.93
N LEU A 245 -1.12 -28.01 -17.20
CA LEU A 245 -1.57 -26.69 -17.64
C LEU A 245 -3.09 -26.53 -17.52
N ILE A 246 -3.86 -27.51 -17.97
CA ILE A 246 -5.33 -27.53 -17.86
C ILE A 246 -5.73 -27.51 -16.39
N ARG A 247 -5.07 -28.29 -15.54
CA ARG A 247 -5.37 -28.33 -14.10
C ARG A 247 -5.08 -27.01 -13.42
N LEU A 248 -3.95 -26.37 -13.74
CA LEU A 248 -3.62 -25.02 -13.24
C LEU A 248 -4.69 -24.01 -13.68
N ALA A 249 -5.12 -24.02 -14.94
CA ALA A 249 -6.16 -23.14 -15.44
C ALA A 249 -7.49 -23.36 -14.71
N ARG A 250 -7.88 -24.61 -14.44
CA ARG A 250 -9.10 -24.95 -13.70
C ARG A 250 -9.04 -24.53 -12.23
N LEU A 251 -7.91 -24.77 -11.55
CA LEU A 251 -7.73 -24.32 -10.16
C LEU A 251 -7.88 -22.81 -10.04
N GLU A 252 -7.41 -22.05 -11.03
CA GLU A 252 -7.61 -20.60 -11.08
C GLU A 252 -9.07 -20.19 -11.32
N GLU A 253 -9.93 -21.11 -11.81
CA GLU A 253 -11.39 -20.90 -11.96
C GLU A 253 -12.15 -21.03 -10.66
N GLN A 254 -11.69 -21.88 -9.76
CA GLN A 254 -12.38 -22.16 -8.51
C GLN A 254 -12.10 -21.07 -7.48
N GLU A 255 -12.88 -19.98 -7.53
CA GLU A 255 -12.81 -18.94 -6.49
C GLU A 255 -13.33 -19.44 -5.11
N ASP A 256 -14.19 -20.44 -5.09
CA ASP A 256 -14.85 -20.99 -3.90
C ASP A 256 -14.65 -22.51 -3.79
N ILE A 257 -13.44 -22.95 -3.47
CA ILE A 257 -13.24 -24.32 -2.98
C ILE A 257 -13.92 -24.45 -1.61
N LYS A 258 -14.74 -25.47 -1.46
CA LYS A 258 -15.42 -25.75 -0.19
C LYS A 258 -14.39 -26.24 0.83
N LEU A 259 -13.90 -25.30 1.65
CA LEU A 259 -12.98 -25.62 2.74
C LEU A 259 -13.77 -26.15 3.92
N VAL A 260 -13.47 -27.39 4.35
CA VAL A 260 -14.07 -28.03 5.50
C VAL A 260 -13.00 -28.44 6.52
N PRO A 261 -13.31 -28.53 7.82
CA PRO A 261 -12.35 -29.04 8.79
C PRO A 261 -11.92 -30.47 8.41
N GLN A 262 -10.61 -30.68 8.19
CA GLN A 262 -10.00 -31.95 7.83
C GLN A 262 -8.83 -32.24 8.77
N ASN A 263 -8.63 -33.51 9.12
CA ASN A 263 -7.41 -33.93 9.79
C ASN A 263 -6.26 -34.02 8.79
N ILE A 264 -5.46 -32.93 8.72
CA ILE A 264 -4.36 -32.82 7.74
C ILE A 264 -3.19 -33.73 8.09
N SER A 265 -3.07 -34.23 9.32
CA SER A 265 -2.08 -35.23 9.72
C SER A 265 -2.30 -36.55 8.96
N LEU A 266 -3.55 -37.03 8.90
CA LEU A 266 -3.90 -38.27 8.17
C LEU A 266 -3.64 -38.13 6.67
N ILE A 267 -3.90 -36.95 6.09
CA ILE A 267 -3.62 -36.69 4.68
C ILE A 267 -2.11 -36.69 4.42
N ALA A 268 -1.34 -36.03 5.29
CA ALA A 268 0.11 -36.02 5.18
C ALA A 268 0.75 -37.40 5.36
N GLU A 269 0.26 -38.20 6.30
CA GLU A 269 0.69 -39.60 6.49
C GLU A 269 0.39 -40.45 5.24
N LYS A 270 -0.79 -40.29 4.65
CA LYS A 270 -1.14 -40.97 3.41
C LYS A 270 -0.19 -40.62 2.28
N VAL A 271 0.07 -39.30 2.06
CA VAL A 271 1.00 -38.89 1.01
C VAL A 271 2.41 -39.41 1.29
N ALA A 272 2.87 -39.35 2.56
CA ALA A 272 4.17 -39.89 2.94
C ALA A 272 4.28 -41.39 2.63
N THR A 273 3.23 -42.16 2.92
CA THR A 273 3.17 -43.60 2.64
C THR A 273 3.19 -43.89 1.14
N ASP A 274 2.44 -43.15 0.34
CA ASP A 274 2.36 -43.31 -1.11
C ASP A 274 3.71 -42.97 -1.81
N PHE A 275 4.48 -42.06 -1.29
CA PHE A 275 5.76 -41.62 -1.85
C PHE A 275 6.97 -42.43 -1.33
N ALA A 276 6.91 -42.99 -0.13
CA ALA A 276 8.05 -43.72 0.48
C ALA A 276 8.67 -44.82 -0.42
N PRO A 277 7.89 -45.67 -1.15
CA PRO A 277 8.47 -46.66 -2.04
C PRO A 277 9.26 -46.07 -3.21
N LEU A 278 8.82 -44.92 -3.74
CA LEU A 278 9.48 -44.21 -4.85
C LEU A 278 10.87 -43.76 -4.46
N PHE A 279 11.02 -43.22 -3.25
CA PHE A 279 12.30 -42.73 -2.72
C PHE A 279 13.26 -43.89 -2.45
N LYS A 280 12.76 -44.99 -1.90
CA LYS A 280 13.56 -46.18 -1.65
C LYS A 280 14.09 -46.79 -2.96
N LYS A 281 13.33 -46.71 -4.05
CA LYS A 281 13.75 -47.18 -5.39
C LYS A 281 14.90 -46.33 -5.95
N GLU A 282 14.99 -45.05 -5.55
CA GLU A 282 16.02 -44.08 -5.99
C GLU A 282 17.19 -43.96 -4.99
N ASP A 283 17.33 -44.86 -4.02
CA ASP A 283 18.35 -44.84 -2.95
C ASP A 283 18.41 -43.49 -2.19
N LYS A 284 17.25 -42.84 -1.98
CA LYS A 284 17.11 -41.62 -1.23
C LYS A 284 16.51 -41.85 0.13
N ASN A 285 16.96 -41.11 1.16
CA ASN A 285 16.46 -41.21 2.53
C ASN A 285 15.21 -40.33 2.70
N PHE A 286 14.11 -40.92 3.14
CA PHE A 286 12.87 -40.20 3.46
C PHE A 286 12.59 -40.20 4.96
N GLU A 287 12.45 -39.03 5.55
CA GLU A 287 12.05 -38.83 6.93
C GLU A 287 10.71 -38.11 6.98
N SER A 288 9.75 -38.64 7.71
CA SER A 288 8.47 -38.00 7.98
C SER A 288 8.31 -37.76 9.47
N LEU A 289 7.98 -36.52 9.86
CA LEU A 289 7.76 -36.10 11.24
C LEU A 289 6.45 -35.34 11.33
N ILE A 290 5.36 -36.11 11.51
CA ILE A 290 4.00 -35.60 11.47
C ILE A 290 3.38 -35.69 12.85
N GLU A 291 3.04 -34.53 13.43
CA GLU A 291 2.28 -34.48 14.68
C GLU A 291 0.82 -34.89 14.39
N ALA A 292 0.26 -35.75 15.26
CA ALA A 292 -1.08 -36.29 15.10
C ALA A 292 -2.19 -35.24 15.36
N ASP A 293 -3.36 -35.50 14.77
CA ASP A 293 -4.62 -34.80 15.03
C ASP A 293 -4.58 -33.27 14.83
N ILE A 294 -3.94 -32.81 13.77
CA ILE A 294 -3.98 -31.42 13.35
C ILE A 294 -5.18 -31.25 12.39
N ILE A 295 -6.12 -30.39 12.80
CA ILE A 295 -7.33 -30.12 12.02
C ILE A 295 -7.24 -28.71 11.45
N GLU A 296 -7.36 -28.60 10.09
CA GLU A 296 -7.39 -27.32 9.40
C GLU A 296 -8.53 -27.29 8.36
N LYS A 297 -8.94 -26.06 7.99
CA LYS A 297 -9.96 -25.87 6.95
C LYS A 297 -9.32 -25.96 5.57
N VAL A 298 -9.38 -27.14 4.98
CA VAL A 298 -8.82 -27.42 3.65
C VAL A 298 -9.80 -28.27 2.84
N SER A 299 -9.56 -28.42 1.54
CA SER A 299 -10.10 -29.51 0.75
C SER A 299 -9.10 -30.68 0.76
N GLN A 300 -9.57 -31.88 0.97
CA GLN A 300 -8.75 -33.09 1.07
C GLN A 300 -7.95 -33.34 -0.21
N GLU A 301 -8.60 -33.17 -1.36
CA GLU A 301 -7.98 -33.46 -2.68
C GLU A 301 -6.87 -32.46 -2.98
N GLU A 302 -7.14 -31.17 -2.82
CA GLU A 302 -6.19 -30.10 -3.10
C GLU A 302 -5.03 -30.08 -2.09
N PHE A 303 -5.28 -30.47 -0.84
CA PHE A 303 -4.23 -30.57 0.15
C PHE A 303 -3.31 -31.78 -0.11
N TYR A 304 -3.87 -32.93 -0.49
CA TYR A 304 -3.10 -34.07 -0.94
C TYR A 304 -2.24 -33.74 -2.17
N GLU A 305 -2.80 -33.03 -3.13
CA GLU A 305 -2.08 -32.60 -4.33
C GLU A 305 -0.94 -31.62 -4.01
N LEU A 306 -1.19 -30.65 -3.12
CA LEU A 306 -0.17 -29.71 -2.66
C LEU A 306 1.07 -30.45 -2.11
N LEU A 307 0.85 -31.40 -1.20
CA LEU A 307 1.94 -32.20 -0.63
C LEU A 307 2.62 -33.08 -1.69
N SER A 308 1.83 -33.66 -2.59
CA SER A 308 2.36 -34.50 -3.70
C SER A 308 3.28 -33.69 -4.63
N ILE A 309 2.90 -32.45 -4.96
CA ILE A 309 3.74 -31.54 -5.77
C ILE A 309 5.06 -31.24 -5.06
N LEU A 310 5.02 -30.94 -3.76
CA LEU A 310 6.22 -30.60 -3.00
C LEU A 310 7.14 -31.81 -2.81
N LEU A 311 6.58 -32.99 -2.57
CA LEU A 311 7.36 -34.23 -2.45
C LEU A 311 7.94 -34.69 -3.80
N ASP A 312 7.18 -34.60 -4.92
CA ASP A 312 7.71 -34.85 -6.25
C ASP A 312 8.85 -33.89 -6.62
N ASN A 313 8.73 -32.62 -6.23
CA ASN A 313 9.79 -31.65 -6.40
C ASN A 313 11.04 -32.02 -5.56
N ALA A 314 10.85 -32.37 -4.29
CA ALA A 314 11.94 -32.80 -3.43
C ALA A 314 12.62 -34.07 -3.98
N ARG A 315 11.83 -35.05 -4.47
CA ARG A 315 12.36 -36.27 -5.12
C ARG A 315 13.26 -35.96 -6.31
N LYS A 316 12.80 -35.08 -7.20
CA LYS A 316 13.52 -34.73 -8.44
C LYS A 316 14.81 -33.97 -8.21
N TYR A 317 14.86 -33.10 -7.19
CA TYR A 317 15.95 -32.19 -6.95
C TYR A 317 16.80 -32.54 -5.72
N CYS A 318 16.46 -33.62 -4.99
CA CYS A 318 17.31 -34.14 -3.92
C CYS A 318 18.57 -34.78 -4.50
N ASP A 319 19.71 -34.52 -3.88
CA ASP A 319 20.98 -35.13 -4.23
C ASP A 319 20.90 -36.69 -4.24
N PRO A 320 21.76 -37.38 -5.02
CA PRO A 320 21.90 -38.84 -4.92
C PRO A 320 22.25 -39.24 -3.48
N ALA A 321 21.61 -40.25 -2.95
CA ALA A 321 21.70 -40.70 -1.54
C ALA A 321 21.41 -39.58 -0.51
N GLY A 322 20.80 -38.45 -0.94
CA GLY A 322 20.41 -37.34 -0.08
C GLY A 322 19.17 -37.65 0.76
N THR A 323 18.96 -36.80 1.75
CA THR A 323 17.79 -36.87 2.64
C THR A 323 16.79 -35.79 2.29
N PHE A 324 15.53 -36.18 2.24
CA PHE A 324 14.44 -35.23 2.25
C PHE A 324 13.49 -35.51 3.39
N ARG A 325 12.86 -34.45 3.89
CA ARG A 325 12.07 -34.50 5.11
C ARG A 325 10.73 -33.78 4.93
N LEU A 326 9.65 -34.46 5.32
CA LEU A 326 8.31 -33.88 5.49
C LEU A 326 8.07 -33.66 6.99
N THR A 327 7.78 -32.43 7.39
CA THR A 327 7.46 -32.13 8.80
C THR A 327 6.13 -31.40 8.86
N LEU A 328 5.24 -31.83 9.77
CA LEU A 328 3.98 -31.17 10.08
C LEU A 328 3.91 -30.93 11.60
N LYS A 329 3.83 -29.68 12.01
CA LYS A 329 3.79 -29.28 13.43
C LYS A 329 2.53 -28.47 13.74
N ARG A 330 1.96 -28.71 14.92
CA ARG A 330 0.77 -28.00 15.43
C ARG A 330 1.05 -26.52 15.75
N LYS A 331 2.25 -26.20 16.24
CA LYS A 331 2.62 -24.84 16.60
C LYS A 331 2.66 -23.96 15.34
N ARG A 332 1.64 -23.07 15.18
CA ARG A 332 1.37 -22.22 14.02
C ARG A 332 1.04 -22.99 12.73
N THR A 333 0.56 -24.21 12.85
CA THR A 333 0.28 -25.15 11.76
C THR A 333 1.30 -24.99 10.64
N CYS A 334 2.52 -25.46 10.89
CA CYS A 334 3.64 -25.27 9.98
C CYS A 334 3.95 -26.59 9.26
N ILE A 335 3.91 -26.55 7.95
CA ILE A 335 4.32 -27.65 7.08
C ILE A 335 5.65 -27.30 6.45
N THR A 336 6.63 -28.19 6.56
CA THR A 336 7.90 -28.01 5.87
C THR A 336 8.24 -29.24 5.04
N VAL A 337 8.66 -29.00 3.79
CA VAL A 337 9.26 -30.02 2.92
C VAL A 337 10.66 -29.55 2.60
N SER A 338 11.66 -30.34 2.96
CA SER A 338 13.07 -29.99 2.74
C SER A 338 13.84 -31.14 2.08
N ASN A 339 14.83 -30.81 1.28
CA ASN A 339 15.73 -31.79 0.65
C ASN A 339 17.14 -31.26 0.56
N ASP A 340 18.11 -32.20 0.58
CA ASP A 340 19.52 -31.92 0.33
C ASP A 340 19.71 -31.47 -1.12
N TYR A 341 20.53 -30.41 -1.31
CA TYR A 341 20.82 -29.83 -2.61
C TYR A 341 22.20 -29.17 -2.58
N LYS A 342 23.23 -29.85 -3.12
CA LYS A 342 24.64 -29.43 -3.05
C LYS A 342 25.08 -28.51 -4.18
N ASP A 343 24.35 -28.42 -5.27
CA ASP A 343 24.70 -27.60 -6.45
C ASP A 343 24.86 -26.11 -6.20
N GLY A 344 24.81 -25.69 -4.94
CA GLY A 344 24.92 -24.30 -4.52
C GLY A 344 23.60 -23.56 -4.43
N GLN A 345 23.67 -22.31 -3.97
CA GLN A 345 22.48 -21.48 -3.85
C GLN A 345 21.94 -21.14 -5.22
N PRO A 346 20.68 -21.51 -5.55
CA PRO A 346 20.05 -21.13 -6.81
C PRO A 346 20.05 -19.59 -6.99
N ALA A 347 20.37 -19.11 -8.17
CA ALA A 347 20.58 -17.69 -8.46
C ALA A 347 19.37 -16.80 -8.14
N ASN A 348 18.14 -17.34 -8.20
CA ASN A 348 16.94 -16.56 -7.92
C ASN A 348 15.80 -17.39 -7.30
N ILE A 349 15.94 -17.68 -5.99
CA ILE A 349 14.94 -18.45 -5.23
C ILE A 349 13.55 -17.83 -5.28
N LYS A 350 13.43 -16.50 -5.37
CA LYS A 350 12.13 -15.81 -5.40
C LYS A 350 11.31 -16.16 -6.64
N ARG A 351 11.97 -16.55 -7.74
CA ARG A 351 11.31 -16.92 -8.99
C ARG A 351 10.88 -18.39 -9.06
N PHE A 352 11.13 -19.20 -8.05
CA PHE A 352 10.73 -20.61 -8.03
C PHE A 352 9.23 -20.83 -8.20
N PHE A 353 8.43 -19.84 -7.85
CA PHE A 353 6.98 -19.86 -8.01
C PHE A 353 6.50 -19.24 -9.33
N ASP A 354 7.42 -18.67 -10.16
CA ASP A 354 7.07 -18.18 -11.48
C ASP A 354 6.78 -19.38 -12.42
N ARG A 355 5.78 -19.25 -13.28
CA ARG A 355 5.44 -20.28 -14.27
C ARG A 355 6.59 -20.47 -15.25
N PHE A 356 6.86 -21.72 -15.59
CA PHE A 356 7.93 -22.13 -16.52
C PHE A 356 9.34 -21.78 -16.06
N TYR A 357 9.53 -21.24 -14.86
CA TYR A 357 10.85 -20.96 -14.33
C TYR A 357 11.55 -22.26 -13.92
N ARG A 358 12.82 -22.39 -14.33
CA ARG A 358 13.77 -23.46 -13.94
C ARG A 358 15.10 -22.82 -13.57
N ALA A 359 15.75 -23.29 -12.50
CA ALA A 359 17.10 -22.87 -12.18
C ALA A 359 18.07 -23.38 -13.24
N GLU A 360 18.96 -22.52 -13.76
CA GLU A 360 19.84 -22.80 -14.91
C GLU A 360 20.83 -23.96 -14.70
N THR A 361 21.10 -24.32 -13.46
CA THR A 361 22.02 -25.41 -13.08
C THR A 361 21.54 -26.82 -13.45
N SER A 362 20.29 -26.97 -13.88
CA SER A 362 19.73 -28.29 -14.24
C SER A 362 19.92 -28.69 -15.70
N HIS A 363 20.78 -28.00 -16.46
CA HIS A 363 21.01 -28.30 -17.90
C HIS A 363 21.73 -29.62 -18.15
N ASN A 364 22.38 -30.24 -17.17
CA ASN A 364 23.21 -31.41 -17.36
C ASN A 364 22.48 -32.79 -17.19
N ASN A 365 21.23 -32.77 -16.72
CA ASN A 365 20.46 -34.01 -16.59
C ASN A 365 19.25 -34.02 -17.51
N GLN A 366 19.37 -34.59 -18.70
CA GLN A 366 18.25 -34.88 -19.63
C GLN A 366 17.15 -35.77 -19.00
N THR A 367 17.42 -36.35 -17.82
CA THR A 367 16.50 -37.21 -17.06
C THR A 367 15.59 -36.46 -16.10
N THR A 368 15.89 -35.20 -15.73
CA THR A 368 15.06 -34.43 -14.76
C THR A 368 13.97 -33.67 -15.48
N SER A 369 12.89 -34.33 -15.84
CA SER A 369 11.73 -33.77 -16.53
C SER A 369 10.87 -32.93 -15.59
N GLY A 370 11.10 -31.60 -15.54
CA GLY A 370 10.25 -30.64 -14.83
C GLY A 370 9.89 -29.44 -15.72
N TYR A 371 8.59 -29.14 -15.89
CA TYR A 371 8.12 -28.05 -16.76
C TYR A 371 8.04 -26.68 -16.09
N GLY A 372 8.48 -26.56 -14.82
CA GLY A 372 8.41 -25.29 -14.06
C GLY A 372 6.98 -24.85 -13.68
N ILE A 373 6.01 -25.79 -13.66
CA ILE A 373 4.60 -25.48 -13.36
C ILE A 373 4.24 -25.93 -11.92
N GLY A 374 4.90 -26.94 -11.38
CA GLY A 374 4.52 -27.54 -10.10
C GLY A 374 4.51 -26.55 -8.94
N LEU A 375 5.60 -25.79 -8.74
CA LEU A 375 5.69 -24.85 -7.62
C LEU A 375 4.73 -23.66 -7.75
N SER A 376 4.44 -23.18 -8.96
CA SER A 376 3.40 -22.16 -9.17
C SER A 376 2.00 -22.67 -8.82
N MET A 377 1.73 -23.94 -9.08
CA MET A 377 0.51 -24.63 -8.68
C MET A 377 0.44 -24.82 -7.16
N ALA A 378 1.53 -25.22 -6.52
CA ALA A 378 1.61 -25.30 -5.06
C ALA A 378 1.33 -23.95 -4.40
N GLN A 379 1.92 -22.86 -4.92
CA GLN A 379 1.65 -21.51 -4.43
C GLN A 379 0.16 -21.13 -4.58
N HIS A 380 -0.45 -21.48 -5.68
CA HIS A 380 -1.88 -21.24 -5.91
C HIS A 380 -2.75 -22.01 -4.89
N LEU A 381 -2.50 -23.32 -4.71
CA LEU A 381 -3.20 -24.17 -3.73
C LEU A 381 -3.08 -23.60 -2.31
N VAL A 382 -1.88 -23.19 -1.89
CA VAL A 382 -1.66 -22.55 -0.58
C VAL A 382 -2.47 -21.25 -0.47
N SER A 383 -2.58 -20.47 -1.54
CA SER A 383 -3.38 -19.23 -1.53
C SER A 383 -4.89 -19.49 -1.38
N LEU A 384 -5.40 -20.61 -1.91
CA LEU A 384 -6.80 -21.04 -1.71
C LEU A 384 -7.08 -21.38 -0.26
N PHE A 385 -6.11 -21.96 0.45
CA PHE A 385 -6.17 -22.23 1.90
C PHE A 385 -5.87 -20.98 2.76
N ARG A 386 -5.71 -19.79 2.13
CA ARG A 386 -5.34 -18.52 2.78
C ARG A 386 -3.98 -18.54 3.50
N GLY A 387 -3.14 -19.51 3.14
CA GLY A 387 -1.77 -19.64 3.61
C GLY A 387 -0.77 -18.82 2.78
N LYS A 388 0.51 -18.98 3.12
CA LYS A 388 1.65 -18.44 2.36
C LYS A 388 2.73 -19.51 2.28
N ILE A 389 3.35 -19.67 1.12
CA ILE A 389 4.48 -20.57 0.94
C ILE A 389 5.77 -19.76 0.78
N PHE A 390 6.81 -20.20 1.45
CA PHE A 390 8.14 -19.61 1.40
C PHE A 390 9.16 -20.68 1.03
N VAL A 391 10.25 -20.26 0.40
CA VAL A 391 11.38 -21.12 0.11
C VAL A 391 12.65 -20.51 0.69
N THR A 392 13.48 -21.31 1.31
CA THR A 392 14.78 -20.93 1.85
C THR A 392 15.85 -21.95 1.44
N TYR A 393 17.09 -21.44 1.28
CA TYR A 393 18.25 -22.28 1.06
C TYR A 393 19.30 -21.98 2.15
N LYS A 394 19.63 -22.99 2.94
CA LYS A 394 20.65 -22.88 4.00
C LYS A 394 21.38 -24.21 4.15
N LYS A 395 22.71 -24.17 4.32
CA LYS A 395 23.54 -25.36 4.58
C LYS A 395 23.29 -26.48 3.58
N GLN A 396 23.22 -26.16 2.29
CA GLN A 396 22.94 -27.13 1.21
C GLN A 396 21.58 -27.82 1.30
N VAL A 397 20.61 -27.23 1.97
CA VAL A 397 19.23 -27.73 2.08
C VAL A 397 18.29 -26.68 1.55
N ILE A 398 17.41 -27.09 0.62
CA ILE A 398 16.25 -26.30 0.21
C ILE A 398 15.09 -26.68 1.11
N THR A 399 14.36 -25.67 1.61
CA THR A 399 13.20 -25.88 2.47
C THR A 399 12.01 -25.03 1.98
N PHE A 400 10.91 -25.69 1.71
CA PHE A 400 9.61 -25.06 1.48
C PHE A 400 8.83 -25.06 2.79
N THR A 401 8.27 -23.91 3.17
CA THR A 401 7.52 -23.72 4.42
C THR A 401 6.16 -23.11 4.11
N ILE A 402 5.11 -23.68 4.65
CA ILE A 402 3.71 -23.24 4.51
C ILE A 402 3.17 -22.92 5.89
#